data_7516f520e3ddf1fa0ba5b46ac2d50ad3
#
_entry.id   7516f520e3ddf1fa0ba5b46ac2d50ad3
#
_cell.length_a   1.000
_cell.length_b   1.000
_cell.length_c   1.000
_cell.angle_alpha   90.00
_cell.angle_beta   90.00
_cell.angle_gamma   90.00
#
_symmetry.space_group_name_H-M   'P 1'
#
loop_
_entity.id
_entity.type
_entity.pdbx_description
1 polymer ?
#
loop_
_entity_poly.entity_id
_entity_poly.type
_entity_poly.pdbx_seq_one_letter_code
_entity_poly.pdbx_strand_id
1 'polypeptide(L)'
;MDRKTSENIKKHVELIHSIIGKDFEAPNGGIADVVDMHEEHVDWLNRDFVVVKYKKFNDSHITNKVYILKSIFDLTEQELVENQSKLKQELELVNNLKNTMLCEMFNELKSSLKKNRFNLDNNDFTIEQSTENNCIYIQIYGVRENINLFCTVSRTDKYFWAQLRFFKSEGREVWRTTVPGRTMQELIDNIHEEIDEFKSKDISKLHSIFI
;
A
#
# COMPACT_ATOMS: atom_id res chain seq x y z
N MET A 1 13.75 -7.77 20.48
CA MET A 1 14.73 -6.64 20.57
C MET A 1 14.76 -6.16 22.01
N ASP A 2 15.94 -5.85 22.55
CA ASP A 2 16.00 -5.31 23.90
C ASP A 2 15.57 -3.83 23.92
N ARG A 3 15.20 -3.35 25.14
CA ARG A 3 14.63 -1.99 25.31
C ARG A 3 15.61 -0.87 24.92
N LYS A 4 16.91 -1.06 25.16
CA LYS A 4 17.94 -0.06 24.86
C LYS A 4 18.12 0.09 23.35
N THR A 5 18.16 -1.01 22.64
CA THR A 5 18.25 -1.05 21.16
C THR A 5 17.00 -0.42 20.53
N SER A 6 15.80 -0.76 21.02
CA SER A 6 14.54 -0.15 20.58
C SER A 6 14.54 1.38 20.70
N GLU A 7 14.98 1.90 21.86
CA GLU A 7 15.04 3.35 22.11
C GLU A 7 16.08 4.07 21.24
N ASN A 8 17.21 3.44 20.95
CA ASN A 8 18.22 4.02 20.06
C ASN A 8 17.73 4.11 18.62
N ILE A 9 17.09 3.05 18.10
CA ILE A 9 16.50 3.06 16.75
C ILE A 9 15.42 4.12 16.66
N LYS A 10 14.53 4.20 17.64
CA LYS A 10 13.49 5.22 17.71
C LYS A 10 14.07 6.63 17.58
N LYS A 11 15.06 6.98 18.42
CA LYS A 11 15.73 8.27 18.39
C LYS A 11 16.37 8.57 17.04
N HIS A 12 16.99 7.56 16.42
CA HIS A 12 17.61 7.70 15.12
C HIS A 12 16.58 7.97 14.02
N VAL A 13 15.45 7.26 13.99
CA VAL A 13 14.35 7.50 13.05
C VAL A 13 13.75 8.90 13.24
N GLU A 14 13.53 9.32 14.49
CA GLU A 14 13.04 10.66 14.82
C GLU A 14 14.02 11.76 14.39
N LEU A 15 15.33 11.52 14.56
CA LEU A 15 16.40 12.42 14.10
C LEU A 15 16.39 12.56 12.58
N ILE A 16 16.36 11.45 11.83
CA ILE A 16 16.28 11.46 10.37
C ILE A 16 15.05 12.29 9.93
N HIS A 17 13.91 12.04 10.55
CA HIS A 17 12.69 12.80 10.26
C HIS A 17 12.85 14.30 10.54
N SER A 18 13.46 14.67 11.64
CA SER A 18 13.66 16.08 12.02
C SER A 18 14.56 16.83 11.03
N ILE A 19 15.56 16.16 10.46
CA ILE A 19 16.55 16.75 9.53
C ILE A 19 16.01 16.78 8.09
N ILE A 20 15.43 15.67 7.60
CA ILE A 20 14.99 15.55 6.22
C ILE A 20 13.60 16.18 6.01
N GLY A 21 12.73 16.15 7.03
CA GLY A 21 11.44 16.81 6.99
C GLY A 21 10.36 15.99 6.27
N LYS A 22 9.42 16.68 5.61
CA LYS A 22 8.20 16.09 5.02
C LYS A 22 8.44 15.10 3.88
N ASP A 23 9.61 15.14 3.25
CA ASP A 23 9.97 14.22 2.16
C ASP A 23 10.26 12.80 2.67
N PHE A 24 10.37 12.65 3.97
CA PHE A 24 10.48 11.38 4.66
C PHE A 24 9.11 10.98 5.19
N GLU A 25 8.61 9.81 4.78
CA GLU A 25 7.37 9.23 5.31
C GLU A 25 7.54 8.91 6.80
N ALA A 26 7.32 9.92 7.63
CA ALA A 26 7.40 9.75 9.06
C ALA A 26 6.20 8.97 9.60
N PRO A 27 6.41 8.25 10.69
CA PRO A 27 5.32 7.62 11.40
C PRO A 27 4.31 8.68 11.89
N ASN A 28 3.19 8.82 11.19
CA ASN A 28 2.10 9.69 11.67
C ASN A 28 1.69 9.26 13.09
N GLY A 29 1.84 10.15 14.07
CA GLY A 29 1.49 9.88 15.48
C GLY A 29 2.66 9.43 16.36
N GLY A 30 3.91 9.49 15.85
CA GLY A 30 5.12 9.16 16.60
C GLY A 30 5.32 7.65 16.87
N ILE A 31 6.53 7.28 17.21
CA ILE A 31 6.91 5.90 17.57
C ILE A 31 6.80 5.73 19.08
N ALA A 32 5.92 4.85 19.55
CA ALA A 32 5.86 4.48 20.96
C ALA A 32 6.96 3.46 21.28
N ASP A 33 7.08 2.41 20.46
CA ASP A 33 8.05 1.33 20.65
C ASP A 33 8.45 0.71 19.32
N VAL A 34 9.73 0.38 19.15
CA VAL A 34 10.25 -0.37 17.99
C VAL A 34 10.23 -1.86 18.33
N VAL A 35 9.52 -2.62 17.49
CA VAL A 35 9.31 -4.06 17.70
C VAL A 35 10.39 -4.88 17.01
N ASP A 36 10.76 -4.49 15.78
CA ASP A 36 11.68 -5.23 14.91
C ASP A 36 12.34 -4.31 13.90
N MET A 37 13.51 -4.71 13.41
CA MET A 37 14.24 -4.02 12.33
C MET A 37 14.96 -5.04 11.48
N HIS A 38 14.89 -4.89 10.15
CA HIS A 38 15.65 -5.71 9.20
C HIS A 38 15.95 -4.92 7.92
N GLU A 39 16.90 -5.41 7.15
CA GLU A 39 17.21 -4.88 5.83
C GLU A 39 16.39 -5.60 4.76
N GLU A 40 15.96 -4.86 3.73
CA GLU A 40 15.19 -5.37 2.62
C GLU A 40 15.66 -4.71 1.32
N HIS A 41 16.01 -5.53 0.31
CA HIS A 41 16.30 -5.04 -1.03
C HIS A 41 15.01 -4.94 -1.83
N VAL A 42 14.76 -3.78 -2.44
CA VAL A 42 13.59 -3.53 -3.27
C VAL A 42 14.02 -3.57 -4.73
N ASP A 43 13.88 -4.74 -5.37
CA ASP A 43 14.42 -5.05 -6.70
C ASP A 43 14.02 -4.02 -7.77
N TRP A 44 12.75 -3.62 -7.81
CA TRP A 44 12.25 -2.69 -8.84
C TRP A 44 12.74 -1.24 -8.68
N LEU A 45 13.17 -0.85 -7.47
CA LEU A 45 13.84 0.42 -7.20
C LEU A 45 15.36 0.29 -7.31
N ASN A 46 15.87 -0.94 -7.26
CA ASN A 46 17.29 -1.26 -7.13
C ASN A 46 17.91 -0.48 -5.95
N ARG A 47 17.27 -0.57 -4.79
CA ARG A 47 17.67 0.12 -3.56
C ARG A 47 17.49 -0.76 -2.34
N ASP A 48 18.36 -0.56 -1.36
CA ASP A 48 18.27 -1.20 -0.04
C ASP A 48 17.56 -0.29 0.94
N PHE A 49 16.68 -0.87 1.72
CA PHE A 49 15.93 -0.21 2.78
C PHE A 49 16.18 -0.86 4.12
N VAL A 50 16.13 -0.06 5.17
CA VAL A 50 15.94 -0.53 6.53
C VAL A 50 14.45 -0.42 6.85
N VAL A 51 13.83 -1.55 7.17
CA VAL A 51 12.42 -1.64 7.56
C VAL A 51 12.34 -1.66 9.07
N VAL A 52 11.76 -0.60 9.64
CA VAL A 52 11.53 -0.51 11.09
C VAL A 52 10.06 -0.78 11.37
N LYS A 53 9.78 -1.84 12.15
CA LYS A 53 8.44 -2.16 12.64
C LYS A 53 8.23 -1.52 14.01
N TYR A 54 7.17 -0.76 14.15
CA TYR A 54 6.92 0.03 15.36
C TYR A 54 5.44 0.04 15.75
N LYS A 55 5.18 0.40 17.00
CA LYS A 55 3.84 0.69 17.54
C LYS A 55 3.69 2.19 17.73
N LYS A 56 2.48 2.70 17.50
CA LYS A 56 2.12 4.12 17.74
C LYS A 56 1.65 4.33 19.16
N PHE A 57 1.78 5.57 19.67
CA PHE A 57 1.28 5.92 21.01
C PHE A 57 -0.24 5.71 21.14
N ASN A 58 -0.99 6.03 20.09
CA ASN A 58 -2.45 5.98 20.11
C ASN A 58 -3.02 4.63 19.64
N ASP A 59 -2.17 3.70 19.18
CA ASP A 59 -2.59 2.38 18.69
C ASP A 59 -1.50 1.35 18.89
N SER A 60 -1.40 0.85 20.12
CA SER A 60 -0.39 -0.16 20.51
C SER A 60 -0.70 -1.57 20.01
N HIS A 61 -1.89 -1.81 19.46
CA HIS A 61 -2.30 -3.13 18.95
C HIS A 61 -1.85 -3.37 17.52
N ILE A 62 -1.69 -2.32 16.72
CA ILE A 62 -1.28 -2.41 15.33
C ILE A 62 0.23 -2.19 15.21
N THR A 63 0.91 -3.11 14.50
CA THR A 63 2.31 -2.93 14.11
C THR A 63 2.36 -2.22 12.75
N ASN A 64 3.00 -1.07 12.74
CA ASN A 64 3.24 -0.25 11.55
C ASN A 64 4.67 -0.49 11.04
N LYS A 65 4.94 -0.09 9.79
CA LYS A 65 6.27 -0.15 9.18
C LYS A 65 6.65 1.22 8.62
N VAL A 66 7.94 1.54 8.71
CA VAL A 66 8.54 2.63 7.96
C VAL A 66 9.73 2.09 7.18
N TYR A 67 9.85 2.49 5.92
CA TYR A 67 10.93 2.11 5.01
C TYR A 67 11.87 3.30 4.87
N ILE A 68 13.13 3.12 5.27
CA ILE A 68 14.16 4.14 5.23
C ILE A 68 15.25 3.67 4.29
N LEU A 69 15.66 4.50 3.32
CA LEU A 69 16.81 4.15 2.48
C LEU A 69 18.00 3.83 3.37
N LYS A 70 18.65 2.69 3.10
CA LYS A 70 19.82 2.26 3.90
C LYS A 70 20.93 3.30 3.84
N SER A 71 21.14 3.94 2.69
CA SER A 71 22.10 5.04 2.50
C SER A 71 21.85 6.24 3.42
N ILE A 72 20.60 6.42 3.89
CA ILE A 72 20.22 7.48 4.84
C ILE A 72 20.32 6.96 6.27
N PHE A 73 19.83 5.74 6.50
CA PHE A 73 19.78 5.15 7.85
C PHE A 73 21.19 4.95 8.46
N ASP A 74 22.17 4.62 7.63
CA ASP A 74 23.54 4.37 8.09
C ASP A 74 24.35 5.64 8.40
N LEU A 75 23.80 6.84 8.14
CA LEU A 75 24.49 8.11 8.37
C LEU A 75 24.44 8.55 9.84
N THR A 76 25.52 9.17 10.28
CA THR A 76 25.57 9.88 11.57
C THR A 76 24.75 11.18 11.52
N GLU A 77 24.46 11.76 12.68
CA GLU A 77 23.77 13.06 12.76
C GLU A 77 24.50 14.16 11.97
N GLN A 78 25.82 14.24 12.10
CA GLN A 78 26.63 15.22 11.38
C GLN A 78 26.52 15.04 9.86
N GLU A 79 26.65 13.81 9.37
CA GLU A 79 26.52 13.50 7.94
C GLU A 79 25.11 13.78 7.40
N LEU A 80 24.06 13.52 8.20
CA LEU A 80 22.68 13.84 7.85
C LEU A 80 22.51 15.36 7.66
N VAL A 81 23.06 16.17 8.55
CA VAL A 81 22.98 17.62 8.48
C VAL A 81 23.80 18.16 7.29
N GLU A 82 25.04 17.70 7.13
CA GLU A 82 25.94 18.15 6.04
C GLU A 82 25.41 17.76 4.65
N ASN A 83 24.72 16.62 4.52
CA ASN A 83 24.20 16.12 3.24
C ASN A 83 22.72 16.37 3.03
N GLN A 84 22.04 17.13 3.86
CA GLN A 84 20.58 17.28 3.86
C GLN A 84 19.98 17.53 2.46
N SER A 85 20.56 18.47 1.69
CA SER A 85 20.06 18.80 0.35
C SER A 85 20.19 17.63 -0.64
N LYS A 86 21.29 16.88 -0.58
CA LYS A 86 21.53 15.72 -1.43
C LYS A 86 20.57 14.58 -1.07
N LEU A 87 20.34 14.35 0.21
CA LEU A 87 19.42 13.32 0.70
C LEU A 87 17.97 13.61 0.30
N LYS A 88 17.55 14.87 0.34
CA LYS A 88 16.24 15.30 -0.17
C LYS A 88 16.08 15.02 -1.66
N GLN A 89 17.10 15.30 -2.47
CA GLN A 89 17.08 14.99 -3.89
C GLN A 89 17.01 13.48 -4.16
N GLU A 90 17.71 12.66 -3.37
CA GLU A 90 17.65 11.19 -3.48
C GLU A 90 16.24 10.67 -3.16
N LEU A 91 15.61 11.16 -2.10
CA LEU A 91 14.24 10.81 -1.73
C LEU A 91 13.22 11.26 -2.79
N GLU A 92 13.38 12.47 -3.33
CA GLU A 92 12.53 12.96 -4.41
C GLU A 92 12.65 12.07 -5.65
N LEU A 93 13.86 11.63 -6.02
CA LEU A 93 14.07 10.70 -7.11
C LEU A 93 13.33 9.37 -6.86
N VAL A 94 13.45 8.79 -5.66
CA VAL A 94 12.76 7.54 -5.28
C VAL A 94 11.25 7.71 -5.34
N ASN A 95 10.71 8.83 -4.83
CA ASN A 95 9.29 9.13 -4.87
C ASN A 95 8.78 9.30 -6.32
N ASN A 96 9.56 9.95 -7.18
CA ASN A 96 9.24 10.08 -8.60
C ASN A 96 9.20 8.72 -9.31
N LEU A 97 10.13 7.81 -9.01
CA LEU A 97 10.12 6.45 -9.53
C LEU A 97 8.87 5.67 -9.06
N LYS A 98 8.51 5.78 -7.77
CA LYS A 98 7.27 5.18 -7.24
C LYS A 98 6.04 5.70 -7.96
N ASN A 99 5.95 7.01 -8.16
CA ASN A 99 4.82 7.65 -8.85
C ASN A 99 4.74 7.23 -10.32
N THR A 100 5.87 7.16 -11.02
CA THR A 100 5.92 6.69 -12.41
C THR A 100 5.39 5.27 -12.52
N MET A 101 5.85 4.38 -11.66
CA MET A 101 5.37 2.99 -11.64
C MET A 101 3.87 2.91 -11.32
N LEU A 102 3.37 3.71 -10.38
CA LEU A 102 1.95 3.74 -10.06
C LEU A 102 1.11 4.20 -11.27
N CYS A 103 1.61 5.18 -12.03
CA CYS A 103 0.97 5.62 -13.28
C CYS A 103 0.96 4.53 -14.35
N GLU A 104 2.05 3.78 -14.49
CA GLU A 104 2.13 2.64 -15.42
C GLU A 104 1.13 1.56 -15.02
N MET A 105 1.10 1.15 -13.77
CA MET A 105 0.10 0.22 -13.23
C MET A 105 -1.33 0.69 -13.48
N PHE A 106 -1.61 1.96 -13.24
CA PHE A 106 -2.92 2.56 -13.46
C PHE A 106 -3.35 2.45 -14.93
N ASN A 107 -2.44 2.80 -15.86
CA ASN A 107 -2.72 2.75 -17.29
C ASN A 107 -2.92 1.31 -17.78
N GLU A 108 -2.12 0.37 -17.29
CA GLU A 108 -2.24 -1.05 -17.62
C GLU A 108 -3.56 -1.63 -17.12
N LEU A 109 -3.92 -1.39 -15.85
CA LEU A 109 -5.21 -1.76 -15.27
C LEU A 109 -6.38 -1.17 -16.06
N LYS A 110 -6.35 0.14 -16.33
CA LYS A 110 -7.40 0.84 -17.08
C LYS A 110 -7.57 0.26 -18.48
N SER A 111 -6.46 -0.05 -19.15
CA SER A 111 -6.48 -0.65 -20.49
C SER A 111 -7.05 -2.07 -20.47
N SER A 112 -6.64 -2.89 -19.50
CA SER A 112 -7.04 -4.28 -19.38
C SER A 112 -8.49 -4.44 -18.94
N LEU A 113 -8.94 -3.63 -17.99
CA LEU A 113 -10.35 -3.61 -17.57
C LEU A 113 -11.29 -3.19 -18.70
N LYS A 114 -10.85 -2.25 -19.57
CA LYS A 114 -11.60 -1.87 -20.77
C LYS A 114 -11.75 -3.00 -21.79
N LYS A 115 -10.74 -3.88 -21.89
CA LYS A 115 -10.76 -5.01 -22.85
C LYS A 115 -11.62 -6.18 -22.37
N ASN A 116 -11.74 -6.38 -21.08
CA ASN A 116 -12.15 -7.66 -20.47
C ASN A 116 -13.54 -7.68 -19.84
N ARG A 117 -14.60 -7.18 -20.49
CA ARG A 117 -16.00 -7.40 -20.06
C ARG A 117 -16.67 -6.36 -19.15
N PHE A 118 -16.00 -5.41 -18.57
CA PHE A 118 -16.69 -4.29 -17.95
C PHE A 118 -17.07 -3.33 -19.05
N ASN A 119 -18.38 -3.18 -19.30
CA ASN A 119 -18.90 -2.18 -20.23
C ASN A 119 -18.76 -0.81 -19.55
N LEU A 120 -17.56 -0.23 -19.67
CA LEU A 120 -17.13 1.00 -18.99
C LEU A 120 -17.78 2.27 -19.56
N ASP A 121 -18.68 2.11 -20.53
CA ASP A 121 -19.35 3.25 -21.18
C ASP A 121 -20.52 3.81 -20.37
N ASN A 122 -20.89 3.15 -19.24
CA ASN A 122 -22.08 3.47 -18.47
C ASN A 122 -21.77 3.90 -17.04
N ASN A 123 -20.97 4.87 -16.71
CA ASN A 123 -20.81 5.48 -15.36
C ASN A 123 -20.69 4.51 -14.16
N ASP A 124 -20.58 3.20 -14.43
CA ASP A 124 -20.64 2.14 -13.41
C ASP A 124 -19.26 1.83 -12.81
N PHE A 125 -18.27 2.65 -13.15
CA PHE A 125 -16.89 2.36 -12.78
C PHE A 125 -16.09 3.63 -12.56
N THR A 126 -15.35 3.69 -11.44
CA THR A 126 -14.31 4.71 -11.20
C THR A 126 -12.97 4.05 -10.94
N ILE A 127 -11.89 4.68 -11.39
CA ILE A 127 -10.53 4.27 -11.08
C ILE A 127 -9.73 5.52 -10.69
N GLU A 128 -9.09 5.46 -9.54
CA GLU A 128 -8.31 6.55 -8.96
C GLU A 128 -6.98 6.02 -8.45
N GLN A 129 -5.92 6.82 -8.58
CA GLN A 129 -4.63 6.50 -7.98
C GLN A 129 -4.42 7.36 -6.74
N SER A 130 -3.83 6.77 -5.69
CA SER A 130 -3.40 7.47 -4.49
C SER A 130 -1.89 7.40 -4.38
N THR A 131 -1.23 8.52 -4.54
CA THR A 131 0.22 8.64 -4.35
C THR A 131 0.62 8.53 -2.88
N GLU A 132 -0.25 8.97 -1.97
CA GLU A 132 -0.01 8.89 -0.52
C GLU A 132 0.05 7.43 -0.04
N ASN A 133 -0.87 6.59 -0.53
CA ASN A 133 -0.97 5.19 -0.12
C ASN A 133 -0.27 4.23 -1.08
N ASN A 134 0.32 4.75 -2.15
CA ASN A 134 0.97 3.98 -3.22
C ASN A 134 0.10 2.82 -3.72
N CYS A 135 -1.16 3.11 -4.01
CA CYS A 135 -2.15 2.13 -4.46
C CYS A 135 -3.14 2.74 -5.47
N ILE A 136 -3.88 1.85 -6.13
CA ILE A 136 -4.94 2.20 -7.07
C ILE A 136 -6.27 1.76 -6.46
N TYR A 137 -7.24 2.65 -6.43
CA TYR A 137 -8.60 2.37 -6.02
C TYR A 137 -9.48 2.19 -7.25
N ILE A 138 -10.25 1.12 -7.25
CA ILE A 138 -11.24 0.83 -8.28
C ILE A 138 -12.59 0.66 -7.59
N GLN A 139 -13.59 1.36 -8.06
CA GLN A 139 -14.97 1.18 -7.62
C GLN A 139 -15.83 0.77 -8.79
N ILE A 140 -16.54 -0.34 -8.67
CA ILE A 140 -17.46 -0.88 -9.66
C ILE A 140 -18.85 -0.91 -9.03
N TYR A 141 -19.79 -0.23 -9.65
CA TYR A 141 -21.18 -0.18 -9.21
C TYR A 141 -21.99 -1.30 -9.87
N GLY A 142 -22.96 -1.83 -9.16
CA GLY A 142 -23.88 -2.81 -9.72
C GLY A 142 -23.22 -4.12 -10.17
N VAL A 143 -22.17 -4.57 -9.50
CA VAL A 143 -21.55 -5.90 -9.77
C VAL A 143 -22.59 -7.01 -9.71
N ARG A 144 -23.54 -6.88 -8.79
CA ARG A 144 -24.77 -7.63 -8.66
C ARG A 144 -25.85 -6.68 -8.15
N GLU A 145 -27.13 -7.04 -8.21
CA GLU A 145 -28.23 -6.21 -7.74
C GLU A 145 -27.95 -5.64 -6.33
N ASN A 146 -27.92 -4.32 -6.22
CA ASN A 146 -27.61 -3.58 -4.98
C ASN A 146 -26.24 -3.87 -4.33
N ILE A 147 -25.30 -4.43 -5.08
CA ILE A 147 -23.93 -4.69 -4.60
C ILE A 147 -22.90 -3.92 -5.42
N ASN A 148 -22.04 -3.18 -4.75
CA ASN A 148 -20.91 -2.47 -5.31
C ASN A 148 -19.61 -3.16 -4.87
N LEU A 149 -18.60 -3.13 -5.73
CA LEU A 149 -17.24 -3.57 -5.43
C LEU A 149 -16.33 -2.36 -5.22
N PHE A 150 -15.61 -2.36 -4.14
CA PHE A 150 -14.45 -1.51 -3.91
C PHE A 150 -13.19 -2.39 -3.89
N CYS A 151 -12.25 -2.08 -4.80
CA CYS A 151 -11.02 -2.83 -4.94
C CYS A 151 -9.82 -1.90 -4.72
N THR A 152 -8.90 -2.32 -3.88
CA THR A 152 -7.61 -1.63 -3.67
C THR A 152 -6.51 -2.49 -4.26
N VAL A 153 -5.80 -1.97 -5.25
CA VAL A 153 -4.66 -2.65 -5.89
C VAL A 153 -3.36 -2.03 -5.41
N SER A 154 -2.45 -2.88 -4.97
CA SER A 154 -1.11 -2.49 -4.52
C SER A 154 -0.07 -3.45 -5.06
N ARG A 155 1.19 -3.03 -5.02
CA ARG A 155 2.34 -3.84 -5.40
C ARG A 155 3.27 -4.02 -4.22
N THR A 156 3.81 -5.24 -4.09
CA THR A 156 5.01 -5.54 -3.30
C THR A 156 6.19 -5.75 -4.26
N ASP A 157 7.37 -6.03 -3.73
CA ASP A 157 8.56 -6.31 -4.54
C ASP A 157 8.41 -7.53 -5.45
N LYS A 158 7.61 -8.50 -5.03
CA LYS A 158 7.54 -9.82 -5.68
C LYS A 158 6.24 -10.07 -6.42
N TYR A 159 5.17 -9.37 -6.09
CA TYR A 159 3.85 -9.61 -6.66
C TYR A 159 2.93 -8.40 -6.50
N PHE A 160 1.89 -8.37 -7.31
CA PHE A 160 0.75 -7.49 -7.14
C PHE A 160 -0.27 -8.16 -6.23
N TRP A 161 -1.09 -7.37 -5.57
CA TRP A 161 -2.23 -7.88 -4.83
C TRP A 161 -3.41 -6.92 -4.90
N ALA A 162 -4.61 -7.45 -4.83
CA ALA A 162 -5.82 -6.67 -4.76
C ALA A 162 -6.68 -7.13 -3.59
N GLN A 163 -7.16 -6.17 -2.80
CA GLN A 163 -8.20 -6.42 -1.81
C GLN A 163 -9.54 -6.03 -2.41
N LEU A 164 -10.44 -7.00 -2.52
CA LEU A 164 -11.80 -6.82 -3.02
C LEU A 164 -12.76 -6.78 -1.83
N ARG A 165 -13.59 -5.75 -1.78
CA ARG A 165 -14.59 -5.55 -0.73
C ARG A 165 -15.93 -5.27 -1.41
N PHE A 166 -16.92 -6.11 -1.15
CA PHE A 166 -18.25 -6.00 -1.72
C PHE A 166 -19.21 -5.40 -0.70
N PHE A 167 -19.91 -4.35 -1.10
CA PHE A 167 -20.80 -3.59 -0.23
C PHE A 167 -22.20 -3.54 -0.82
N LYS A 168 -23.22 -3.66 0.03
CA LYS A 168 -24.57 -3.25 -0.33
C LYS A 168 -24.62 -1.73 -0.54
N SER A 169 -25.56 -1.27 -1.33
CA SER A 169 -25.77 0.16 -1.60
C SER A 169 -25.95 1.00 -0.35
N GLU A 170 -26.41 0.41 0.75
CA GLU A 170 -26.50 1.02 2.09
C GLU A 170 -25.17 1.11 2.86
N GLY A 171 -24.04 0.69 2.24
CA GLY A 171 -22.70 0.78 2.82
C GLY A 171 -22.27 -0.43 3.68
N ARG A 172 -23.11 -1.47 3.82
CA ARG A 172 -22.76 -2.68 4.57
C ARG A 172 -21.86 -3.60 3.76
N GLU A 173 -20.68 -3.94 4.31
CA GLU A 173 -19.77 -4.94 3.73
C GLU A 173 -20.38 -6.34 3.84
N VAL A 174 -20.44 -7.08 2.72
CA VAL A 174 -21.01 -8.42 2.65
C VAL A 174 -19.99 -9.50 2.31
N TRP A 175 -18.87 -9.12 1.71
CA TRP A 175 -17.79 -10.03 1.35
C TRP A 175 -16.47 -9.29 1.26
N ARG A 176 -15.39 -9.98 1.63
CA ARG A 176 -14.01 -9.48 1.47
C ARG A 176 -13.09 -10.63 1.08
N THR A 177 -12.22 -10.37 0.13
CA THR A 177 -11.16 -11.31 -0.26
C THR A 177 -9.91 -10.55 -0.67
N THR A 178 -8.80 -11.26 -0.78
CA THR A 178 -7.53 -10.72 -1.29
C THR A 178 -6.98 -11.69 -2.32
N VAL A 179 -6.68 -11.17 -3.49
CA VAL A 179 -6.13 -11.96 -4.60
C VAL A 179 -4.71 -11.48 -4.95
N PRO A 180 -3.75 -12.38 -5.10
CA PRO A 180 -2.40 -12.08 -5.57
C PRO A 180 -2.32 -12.16 -7.10
N GLY A 181 -1.24 -11.62 -7.68
CA GLY A 181 -0.82 -11.86 -9.07
C GLY A 181 0.66 -11.59 -9.23
N ARG A 182 1.39 -12.48 -9.88
CA ARG A 182 2.82 -12.28 -10.19
C ARG A 182 3.03 -11.25 -11.29
N THR A 183 2.07 -11.17 -12.18
CA THR A 183 1.98 -10.15 -13.24
C THR A 183 0.68 -9.36 -13.07
N MET A 184 0.60 -8.20 -13.72
CA MET A 184 -0.64 -7.41 -13.72
C MET A 184 -1.78 -8.17 -14.40
N GLN A 185 -1.49 -8.91 -15.50
CA GLN A 185 -2.51 -9.70 -16.18
C GLN A 185 -3.06 -10.81 -15.29
N GLU A 186 -2.19 -11.56 -14.59
CA GLU A 186 -2.61 -12.59 -13.63
C GLU A 186 -3.46 -12.01 -12.51
N LEU A 187 -3.08 -10.82 -11.98
CA LEU A 187 -3.89 -10.13 -10.98
C LEU A 187 -5.30 -9.80 -11.51
N ILE A 188 -5.38 -9.29 -12.73
CA ILE A 188 -6.66 -8.93 -13.37
C ILE A 188 -7.52 -10.17 -13.58
N ASP A 189 -6.94 -11.26 -14.05
CA ASP A 189 -7.64 -12.53 -14.25
C ASP A 189 -8.19 -13.05 -12.92
N ASN A 190 -7.39 -13.04 -11.85
CA ASN A 190 -7.81 -13.43 -10.51
C ASN A 190 -8.90 -12.50 -9.93
N ILE A 191 -8.85 -11.19 -10.21
CA ILE A 191 -9.93 -10.26 -9.84
C ILE A 191 -11.23 -10.65 -10.55
N HIS A 192 -11.17 -10.98 -11.85
CA HIS A 192 -12.34 -11.39 -12.62
C HIS A 192 -12.93 -12.70 -12.10
N GLU A 193 -12.09 -13.71 -11.84
CA GLU A 193 -12.53 -14.99 -11.28
C GLU A 193 -13.25 -14.80 -9.94
N GLU A 194 -12.71 -13.98 -9.05
CA GLU A 194 -13.32 -13.70 -7.75
C GLU A 194 -14.66 -12.95 -7.86
N ILE A 195 -14.77 -12.03 -8.82
CA ILE A 195 -16.05 -11.35 -9.11
C ILE A 195 -17.09 -12.35 -9.63
N ASP A 196 -16.71 -13.23 -10.54
CA ASP A 196 -17.62 -14.26 -11.10
C ASP A 196 -18.00 -15.28 -10.02
N GLU A 197 -17.07 -15.68 -9.17
CA GLU A 197 -17.35 -16.52 -8.01
C GLU A 197 -18.34 -15.84 -7.05
N PHE A 198 -18.11 -14.57 -6.73
CA PHE A 198 -19.03 -13.80 -5.88
C PHE A 198 -20.44 -13.73 -6.48
N LYS A 199 -20.56 -13.51 -7.80
CA LYS A 199 -21.86 -13.50 -8.48
C LYS A 199 -22.62 -14.82 -8.37
N SER A 200 -21.92 -15.93 -8.25
CA SER A 200 -22.50 -17.27 -8.11
C SER A 200 -22.92 -17.61 -6.67
N LYS A 201 -22.37 -16.91 -5.66
CA LYS A 201 -22.63 -17.19 -4.24
C LYS A 201 -24.06 -16.84 -3.82
N ASP A 202 -24.61 -17.64 -2.91
CA ASP A 202 -25.87 -17.33 -2.25
C ASP A 202 -25.66 -16.27 -1.16
N ILE A 203 -26.04 -15.03 -1.46
CA ILE A 203 -25.84 -13.86 -0.57
C ILE A 203 -26.59 -14.06 0.77
N SER A 204 -27.65 -14.84 0.81
CA SER A 204 -28.40 -15.05 2.05
C SER A 204 -27.57 -15.78 3.12
N LYS A 205 -26.57 -16.56 2.68
CA LYS A 205 -25.66 -17.32 3.54
C LYS A 205 -24.41 -16.53 3.96
N LEU A 206 -24.11 -15.41 3.29
CA LEU A 206 -22.93 -14.57 3.60
C LEU A 206 -23.15 -13.69 4.84
N HIS A 207 -24.36 -13.56 5.35
CA HIS A 207 -24.68 -12.75 6.53
C HIS A 207 -24.15 -13.29 7.87
N SER A 208 -23.66 -14.53 7.92
CA SER A 208 -23.25 -15.19 9.17
C SER A 208 -21.76 -15.11 9.50
N ILE A 209 -20.94 -14.47 8.65
CA ILE A 209 -19.46 -14.54 8.79
C ILE A 209 -18.89 -13.29 9.51
N PHE A 210 -19.65 -12.21 9.68
CA PHE A 210 -19.18 -10.93 10.23
C PHE A 210 -20.06 -10.40 11.38
N ILE A 211 -20.40 -11.26 12.35
CA ILE A 211 -20.93 -10.83 13.66
C ILE A 211 -19.85 -11.02 14.72
#